data_dda0a67ac00106c23f9ab815c659b576
#
_entry.id   dda0a67ac00106c23f9ab815c659b576
#
_cell.length_a   1.000
_cell.length_b   1.000
_cell.length_c   1.000
_cell.angle_alpha   90.00
_cell.angle_beta   90.00
_cell.angle_gamma   90.00
#
_symmetry.space_group_name_H-M   'P 1'
#
loop_
_entity.id
_entity.type
_entity.pdbx_description
1 polymer ?
#
loop_
_entity_poly.entity_id
_entity_poly.type
_entity_poly.pdbx_seq_one_letter_code
_entity_poly.pdbx_strand_id
1 'polypeptide(L)'
;MNKIYKIFEYRKKGYSWFEIFKKCIRIISERSFEVFNQITTYFTSSFFIRFEFERVKYNYQKLEKQRIVILETGVLGDVLLVGDVFKTVTEFCKKKQIELIFVCSFLTKKILTDFYGLEGIDFACYENRNKYKYLELRRILKNVNRKLNSHLLMRDSNPYAIFLSQYINAKEKYFFSYDLHSRCPDEKKIINKVFTESRNFSQSSFIPDIWKELVKKIGLLDYETKIGRIELSNDICKEYKTPDKYFLIMCESSDLKRCLELSKFKSVINHIKLNYSDYEIIVCMTGKLKKYCSSVKTICELEKVKCLIGSTTFEEFVKLVKKTSLLISCDSGQVHLAAALGVPSVTFSAYWDGPHFFPYKFDVVRDEECIPENVYPRFRRECQYCGEGTTLGYFKECRKQTDQGKCFLCLSDVEIEDVLNVVDKKMCKEI
;
A
#
# COMPACT_ATOMS: atom_id res chain seq x y z
N MET A 1 -11.20 3.57 10.81
CA MET A 1 -10.33 4.68 10.32
C MET A 1 -9.63 5.32 11.50
N ASN A 2 -8.33 5.44 11.43
CA ASN A 2 -7.46 5.73 12.57
C ASN A 2 -7.65 7.16 13.06
N LYS A 3 -7.93 7.35 14.35
CA LYS A 3 -8.28 8.63 14.96
C LYS A 3 -7.10 9.61 15.02
N ILE A 4 -5.87 9.11 15.00
CA ILE A 4 -4.65 9.94 14.88
C ILE A 4 -4.59 10.58 13.50
N TYR A 5 -5.02 9.88 12.46
CA TYR A 5 -5.12 10.43 11.11
C TYR A 5 -6.03 11.66 11.03
N LYS A 6 -7.13 11.69 11.81
CA LYS A 6 -8.01 12.86 11.92
C LYS A 6 -7.33 14.09 12.55
N ILE A 7 -6.37 13.88 13.44
CA ILE A 7 -5.59 15.00 14.02
C ILE A 7 -4.80 15.69 12.92
N PHE A 8 -4.12 14.92 12.07
CA PHE A 8 -3.38 15.48 10.94
C PHE A 8 -4.30 16.08 9.87
N GLU A 9 -5.49 15.49 9.64
CA GLU A 9 -6.50 16.11 8.78
C GLU A 9 -6.97 17.48 9.28
N TYR A 10 -7.18 17.62 10.59
CA TYR A 10 -7.53 18.92 11.17
C TYR A 10 -6.40 19.94 10.98
N ARG A 11 -5.14 19.51 11.09
CA ARG A 11 -4.00 20.38 10.77
C ARG A 11 -3.95 20.76 9.30
N LYS A 12 -4.22 19.82 8.38
CA LYS A 12 -4.36 20.11 6.94
C LYS A 12 -5.45 21.16 6.65
N LYS A 13 -6.52 21.16 7.43
CA LYS A 13 -7.62 22.14 7.35
C LYS A 13 -7.31 23.47 8.06
N GLY A 14 -6.08 23.68 8.56
CA GLY A 14 -5.64 24.94 9.18
C GLY A 14 -6.03 25.12 10.65
N TYR A 15 -6.61 24.09 11.31
CA TYR A 15 -6.94 24.19 12.72
C TYR A 15 -5.70 24.30 13.59
N SER A 16 -5.71 25.20 14.60
CA SER A 16 -4.67 25.29 15.61
C SER A 16 -4.63 24.02 16.48
N TRP A 17 -3.50 23.77 17.14
CA TRP A 17 -3.39 22.64 18.08
C TRP A 17 -4.42 22.70 19.20
N PHE A 18 -4.78 23.91 19.64
CA PHE A 18 -5.80 24.12 20.67
C PHE A 18 -7.22 23.73 20.18
N GLU A 19 -7.55 24.08 18.95
CA GLU A 19 -8.84 23.69 18.34
C GLU A 19 -8.91 22.19 18.09
N ILE A 20 -7.79 21.60 17.68
CA ILE A 20 -7.70 20.14 17.52
C ILE A 20 -7.89 19.45 18.87
N PHE A 21 -7.25 19.96 19.93
CA PHE A 21 -7.40 19.43 21.29
C PHE A 21 -8.85 19.51 21.77
N LYS A 22 -9.52 20.68 21.59
CA LYS A 22 -10.95 20.83 21.89
C LYS A 22 -11.83 19.84 21.12
N LYS A 23 -11.58 19.64 19.82
CA LYS A 23 -12.31 18.65 19.01
C LYS A 23 -12.04 17.23 19.48
N CYS A 24 -10.81 16.91 19.86
CA CYS A 24 -10.46 15.60 20.42
C CYS A 24 -11.17 15.35 21.75
N ILE A 25 -11.22 16.32 22.66
CA ILE A 25 -11.96 16.22 23.93
C ILE A 25 -13.45 15.94 23.66
N ARG A 26 -14.05 16.63 22.71
CA ARG A 26 -15.46 16.42 22.34
C ARG A 26 -15.69 15.01 21.79
N ILE A 27 -14.78 14.50 20.96
CA ILE A 27 -14.83 13.13 20.44
C ILE A 27 -14.62 12.10 21.56
N ILE A 28 -13.81 12.43 22.57
CA ILE A 28 -13.54 11.57 23.73
C ILE A 28 -14.79 11.50 24.63
N SER A 29 -15.49 12.61 24.84
CA SER A 29 -16.75 12.63 25.60
C SER A 29 -17.87 11.81 24.95
N GLU A 30 -17.80 11.62 23.63
CA GLU A 30 -18.79 10.87 22.85
C GLU A 30 -18.39 9.41 22.59
N ARG A 31 -17.11 9.02 22.73
CA ARG A 31 -16.59 7.67 22.39
C ARG A 31 -15.36 7.30 23.21
N SER A 32 -15.59 6.44 24.16
CA SER A 32 -14.69 5.52 24.90
C SER A 32 -13.16 5.80 25.05
N PHE A 33 -12.66 5.39 26.21
CA PHE A 33 -11.30 5.27 26.75
C PHE A 33 -10.18 4.93 25.74
N GLU A 34 -10.48 4.16 24.70
CA GLU A 34 -9.50 3.75 23.68
C GLU A 34 -8.93 4.92 22.86
N VAL A 35 -9.75 5.95 22.58
CA VAL A 35 -9.30 7.16 21.87
C VAL A 35 -8.40 8.02 22.73
N PHE A 36 -8.74 8.13 24.00
CA PHE A 36 -7.93 8.86 24.98
C PHE A 36 -6.54 8.24 25.07
N ASN A 37 -6.46 6.91 25.20
CA ASN A 37 -5.20 6.20 25.26
C ASN A 37 -4.36 6.36 23.97
N GLN A 38 -4.97 6.38 22.79
CA GLN A 38 -4.24 6.60 21.54
C GLN A 38 -3.67 8.03 21.42
N ILE A 39 -4.46 9.03 21.84
CA ILE A 39 -4.04 10.44 21.83
C ILE A 39 -2.96 10.68 22.88
N THR A 40 -3.13 10.21 24.09
CA THR A 40 -2.13 10.35 25.16
C THR A 40 -0.85 9.59 24.81
N THR A 41 -0.94 8.39 24.23
CA THR A 41 0.22 7.63 23.77
C THR A 41 0.98 8.38 22.68
N TYR A 42 0.29 9.04 21.75
CA TYR A 42 0.94 9.87 20.73
C TYR A 42 1.72 11.03 21.34
N PHE A 43 1.08 11.83 22.21
CA PHE A 43 1.73 12.99 22.83
C PHE A 43 2.86 12.59 23.75
N THR A 44 2.67 11.57 24.58
CA THR A 44 3.72 11.08 25.48
C THR A 44 4.88 10.45 24.71
N SER A 45 4.61 9.62 23.70
CA SER A 45 5.65 9.06 22.86
C SER A 45 6.44 10.12 22.11
N SER A 46 5.78 11.13 21.56
CA SER A 46 6.43 12.25 20.88
C SER A 46 7.31 13.05 21.84
N PHE A 47 6.83 13.31 23.06
CA PHE A 47 7.60 14.02 24.08
C PHE A 47 8.85 13.27 24.51
N PHE A 48 8.71 11.99 24.89
CA PHE A 48 9.84 11.16 25.33
C PHE A 48 10.85 10.90 24.23
N ILE A 49 10.40 10.67 23.00
CA ILE A 49 11.28 10.49 21.85
C ILE A 49 12.07 11.78 21.57
N ARG A 50 11.43 12.94 21.61
CA ARG A 50 12.13 14.23 21.51
C ARG A 50 13.20 14.34 22.57
N PHE A 51 12.83 14.10 23.84
CA PHE A 51 13.75 14.23 24.96
C PHE A 51 14.95 13.28 24.84
N GLU A 52 14.74 12.02 24.39
CA GLU A 52 15.81 11.02 24.28
C GLU A 52 16.70 11.23 23.04
N PHE A 53 16.13 11.60 21.89
CA PHE A 53 16.86 11.60 20.62
C PHE A 53 17.22 12.99 20.06
N GLU A 54 16.56 14.09 20.46
CA GLU A 54 17.00 15.43 20.03
C GLU A 54 18.33 15.87 20.67
N ARG A 55 18.71 15.29 21.79
CA ARG A 55 19.94 15.63 22.48
C ARG A 55 21.21 14.94 21.95
N VAL A 56 21.05 13.94 21.12
CA VAL A 56 22.20 13.18 20.61
C VAL A 56 22.76 13.92 19.40
N LYS A 57 23.67 14.87 19.66
CA LYS A 57 24.56 15.42 18.64
C LYS A 57 25.68 14.43 18.37
N TYR A 58 25.57 13.71 17.26
CA TYR A 58 26.62 12.80 16.83
C TYR A 58 27.78 13.54 16.19
N ASN A 59 29.00 13.14 16.54
CA ASN A 59 30.20 13.66 15.93
C ASN A 59 30.43 12.92 14.61
N TYR A 60 30.20 13.58 13.48
CA TYR A 60 30.21 13.00 12.12
C TYR A 60 31.62 12.67 11.58
N GLN A 61 32.67 12.66 12.42
CA GLN A 61 34.06 12.65 11.96
C GLN A 61 34.62 11.30 11.49
N LYS A 62 33.94 10.16 11.73
CA LYS A 62 34.41 8.87 11.19
C LYS A 62 33.26 7.96 10.79
N LEU A 63 32.97 7.91 9.49
CA LEU A 63 32.22 6.81 8.88
C LEU A 63 33.21 5.71 8.49
N GLU A 64 33.35 4.66 9.31
CA GLU A 64 34.17 3.51 8.96
C GLU A 64 33.58 2.68 7.81
N LYS A 65 32.25 2.63 7.71
CA LYS A 65 31.49 2.03 6.57
C LYS A 65 30.28 2.89 6.26
N GLN A 66 29.97 3.02 4.97
CA GLN A 66 28.71 3.63 4.56
C GLN A 66 27.54 2.76 5.00
N ARG A 67 26.49 3.38 5.52
CA ARG A 67 25.25 2.72 5.92
C ARG A 67 24.06 3.48 5.39
N ILE A 68 23.17 2.79 4.68
CA ILE A 68 21.97 3.35 4.07
C ILE A 68 20.75 2.88 4.84
N VAL A 69 19.83 3.79 5.11
CA VAL A 69 18.53 3.52 5.71
C VAL A 69 17.46 3.72 4.63
N ILE A 70 16.63 2.72 4.40
CA ILE A 70 15.41 2.83 3.63
C ILE A 70 14.22 2.82 4.59
N LEU A 71 13.44 3.88 4.56
CA LEU A 71 12.21 3.99 5.34
C LEU A 71 11.01 3.77 4.41
N GLU A 72 10.44 2.58 4.46
CA GLU A 72 9.29 2.18 3.64
C GLU A 72 8.11 1.78 4.54
N THR A 73 7.04 2.56 4.50
CA THR A 73 5.84 2.32 5.29
C THR A 73 4.62 1.95 4.46
N GLY A 74 4.83 1.63 3.18
CA GLY A 74 3.79 1.17 2.26
C GLY A 74 3.10 -0.11 2.72
N VAL A 75 1.96 -0.36 2.12
CA VAL A 75 1.19 -1.60 2.29
C VAL A 75 1.59 -2.63 1.23
N LEU A 76 0.94 -3.79 1.25
CA LEU A 76 1.23 -4.92 0.35
C LEU A 76 1.45 -4.48 -1.12
N GLY A 77 0.52 -3.71 -1.69
CA GLY A 77 0.61 -3.27 -3.08
C GLY A 77 1.81 -2.37 -3.35
N ASP A 78 2.08 -1.40 -2.47
CA ASP A 78 3.22 -0.50 -2.60
C ASP A 78 4.55 -1.28 -2.61
N VAL A 79 4.69 -2.26 -1.73
CA VAL A 79 5.91 -3.06 -1.60
C VAL A 79 6.12 -3.96 -2.81
N LEU A 80 5.05 -4.56 -3.33
CA LEU A 80 5.12 -5.41 -4.53
C LEU A 80 5.51 -4.61 -5.78
N LEU A 81 5.09 -3.35 -5.86
CA LEU A 81 5.50 -2.46 -6.96
C LEU A 81 7.00 -2.12 -6.93
N VAL A 82 7.61 -2.09 -5.76
CA VAL A 82 9.00 -1.63 -5.59
C VAL A 82 9.98 -2.72 -5.16
N GLY A 83 9.52 -3.95 -5.02
CA GLY A 83 10.35 -5.04 -4.53
C GLY A 83 11.59 -5.30 -5.38
N ASP A 84 11.50 -5.16 -6.70
CA ASP A 84 12.65 -5.27 -7.61
C ASP A 84 13.66 -4.14 -7.42
N VAL A 85 13.20 -2.92 -7.16
CA VAL A 85 14.08 -1.80 -6.80
C VAL A 85 14.89 -2.16 -5.56
N PHE A 86 14.21 -2.67 -4.53
CA PHE A 86 14.88 -3.01 -3.28
C PHE A 86 15.82 -4.21 -3.41
N LYS A 87 15.50 -5.18 -4.27
CA LYS A 87 16.42 -6.26 -4.63
C LYS A 87 17.69 -5.70 -5.26
N THR A 88 17.55 -4.85 -6.28
CA THR A 88 18.69 -4.22 -6.97
C THR A 88 19.53 -3.36 -6.03
N VAL A 89 18.90 -2.58 -5.14
CA VAL A 89 19.61 -1.80 -4.12
C VAL A 89 20.39 -2.71 -3.17
N THR A 90 19.79 -3.84 -2.76
CA THR A 90 20.45 -4.80 -1.88
C THR A 90 21.70 -5.40 -2.54
N GLU A 91 21.60 -5.81 -3.81
CA GLU A 91 22.72 -6.33 -4.58
C GLU A 91 23.82 -5.27 -4.77
N PHE A 92 23.44 -4.03 -5.09
CA PHE A 92 24.36 -2.90 -5.18
C PHE A 92 25.11 -2.66 -3.86
N CYS A 93 24.38 -2.63 -2.73
CA CYS A 93 24.97 -2.45 -1.42
C CYS A 93 25.93 -3.58 -1.03
N LYS A 94 25.56 -4.85 -1.32
CA LYS A 94 26.45 -6.00 -1.14
C LYS A 94 27.73 -5.86 -1.95
N LYS A 95 27.64 -5.54 -3.24
CA LYS A 95 28.80 -5.34 -4.12
C LYS A 95 29.72 -4.22 -3.66
N LYS A 96 29.16 -3.15 -3.12
CA LYS A 96 29.91 -1.98 -2.60
C LYS A 96 30.30 -2.09 -1.14
N GLN A 97 29.99 -3.20 -0.46
CA GLN A 97 30.19 -3.40 0.99
C GLN A 97 29.55 -2.32 1.86
N ILE A 98 28.38 -1.82 1.43
CA ILE A 98 27.55 -0.83 2.13
C ILE A 98 26.58 -1.58 3.04
N GLU A 99 26.48 -1.18 4.30
CA GLU A 99 25.44 -1.70 5.19
C GLU A 99 24.07 -1.13 4.81
N LEU A 100 23.06 -2.00 4.73
CA LEU A 100 21.69 -1.61 4.41
C LEU A 100 20.75 -1.99 5.55
N ILE A 101 19.88 -1.06 5.94
CA ILE A 101 18.83 -1.31 6.91
C ILE A 101 17.49 -0.83 6.38
N PHE A 102 16.46 -1.69 6.46
CA PHE A 102 15.09 -1.33 6.20
C PHE A 102 14.32 -1.02 7.48
N VAL A 103 13.67 0.13 7.52
CA VAL A 103 12.65 0.46 8.52
C VAL A 103 11.29 0.24 7.88
N CYS A 104 10.61 -0.84 8.24
CA CYS A 104 9.39 -1.27 7.56
C CYS A 104 8.47 -2.09 8.49
N SER A 105 7.28 -2.48 8.00
CA SER A 105 6.40 -3.39 8.73
C SER A 105 6.93 -4.84 8.71
N PHE A 106 6.46 -5.67 9.66
CA PHE A 106 6.76 -7.11 9.62
C PHE A 106 6.26 -7.78 8.35
N LEU A 107 5.10 -7.36 7.81
CA LEU A 107 4.61 -7.86 6.53
C LEU A 107 5.53 -7.45 5.38
N THR A 108 5.99 -6.22 5.35
CA THR A 108 6.95 -5.74 4.34
C THR A 108 8.25 -6.55 4.41
N LYS A 109 8.81 -6.76 5.61
CA LYS A 109 9.97 -7.62 5.77
C LYS A 109 9.72 -9.00 5.17
N LYS A 110 8.58 -9.65 5.54
CA LYS A 110 8.23 -10.98 5.04
C LYS A 110 8.17 -11.02 3.51
N ILE A 111 7.55 -10.03 2.88
CA ILE A 111 7.48 -9.92 1.41
C ILE A 111 8.88 -9.81 0.81
N LEU A 112 9.72 -8.94 1.36
CA LEU A 112 11.06 -8.69 0.84
C LEU A 112 11.98 -9.93 1.01
N THR A 113 11.89 -10.65 2.14
CA THR A 113 12.68 -11.86 2.36
C THR A 113 12.16 -13.05 1.57
N ASP A 114 10.87 -13.34 1.67
CA ASP A 114 10.30 -14.60 1.18
C ASP A 114 10.01 -14.56 -0.33
N PHE A 115 9.72 -13.37 -0.89
CA PHE A 115 9.35 -13.23 -2.30
C PHE A 115 10.48 -12.65 -3.17
N TYR A 116 11.26 -11.73 -2.62
CA TYR A 116 12.36 -11.10 -3.35
C TYR A 116 13.75 -11.60 -2.95
N GLY A 117 13.82 -12.50 -1.96
CA GLY A 117 15.07 -13.12 -1.53
C GLY A 117 16.07 -12.12 -0.92
N LEU A 118 15.60 -11.05 -0.27
CA LEU A 118 16.49 -10.08 0.34
C LEU A 118 17.14 -10.67 1.60
N GLU A 119 18.42 -11.00 1.49
CA GLU A 119 19.24 -11.56 2.55
C GLU A 119 20.45 -10.68 2.87
N GLY A 120 21.01 -10.84 4.07
CA GLY A 120 22.23 -10.15 4.50
C GLY A 120 22.03 -8.65 4.74
N ILE A 121 20.81 -8.23 5.04
CA ILE A 121 20.43 -6.86 5.38
C ILE A 121 19.76 -6.81 6.74
N ASP A 122 19.83 -5.65 7.39
CA ASP A 122 19.17 -5.42 8.67
C ASP A 122 17.71 -4.95 8.48
N PHE A 123 16.83 -5.39 9.40
CA PHE A 123 15.45 -4.92 9.46
C PHE A 123 15.12 -4.33 10.83
N ALA A 124 14.54 -3.14 10.84
CA ALA A 124 13.97 -2.51 12.02
C ALA A 124 12.44 -2.42 11.84
N CYS A 125 11.73 -3.45 12.31
CA CYS A 125 10.32 -3.63 12.03
C CYS A 125 9.40 -3.01 13.09
N TYR A 126 8.25 -2.47 12.63
CA TYR A 126 7.12 -2.02 13.43
C TYR A 126 5.87 -2.88 13.13
N GLU A 127 4.98 -2.98 14.13
CA GLU A 127 3.74 -3.76 13.97
C GLU A 127 2.69 -3.02 13.14
N ASN A 128 2.53 -1.73 13.41
CA ASN A 128 1.45 -0.96 12.79
C ASN A 128 1.82 0.51 12.64
N ARG A 129 1.95 0.99 11.39
CA ARG A 129 2.27 2.38 11.05
C ARG A 129 1.28 3.43 11.59
N ASN A 130 0.17 2.98 12.12
CA ASN A 130 -0.89 3.83 12.63
C ASN A 130 -0.96 3.87 14.16
N LYS A 131 -0.04 3.18 14.83
CA LYS A 131 0.03 3.14 16.29
C LYS A 131 1.40 3.61 16.76
N TYR A 132 1.44 4.76 17.40
CA TYR A 132 2.66 5.29 18.01
C TYR A 132 2.87 4.64 19.37
N LYS A 133 3.59 3.54 19.40
CA LYS A 133 4.02 2.88 20.63
C LYS A 133 5.42 3.35 20.98
N TYR A 134 5.60 4.07 22.09
CA TYR A 134 6.89 4.61 22.49
C TYR A 134 8.00 3.57 22.52
N LEU A 135 7.76 2.42 23.16
CA LEU A 135 8.77 1.36 23.26
C LEU A 135 9.18 0.78 21.91
N GLU A 136 8.23 0.65 20.97
CA GLU A 136 8.51 0.20 19.62
C GLU A 136 9.35 1.23 18.86
N LEU A 137 8.94 2.50 18.88
CA LEU A 137 9.67 3.60 18.24
C LEU A 137 11.09 3.72 18.81
N ARG A 138 11.22 3.65 20.14
CA ARG A 138 12.51 3.68 20.82
C ARG A 138 13.41 2.52 20.40
N ARG A 139 12.86 1.30 20.30
CA ARG A 139 13.59 0.12 19.82
C ARG A 139 14.08 0.31 18.40
N ILE A 140 13.20 0.77 17.48
CA ILE A 140 13.54 1.03 16.08
C ILE A 140 14.66 2.06 16.01
N LEU A 141 14.50 3.21 16.65
CA LEU A 141 15.48 4.29 16.60
C LEU A 141 16.82 3.90 17.22
N LYS A 142 16.84 3.14 18.33
CA LYS A 142 18.07 2.60 18.91
C LYS A 142 18.79 1.67 17.95
N ASN A 143 18.06 0.81 17.24
CA ASN A 143 18.66 -0.09 16.25
C ASN A 143 19.21 0.70 15.05
N VAL A 144 18.40 1.60 14.48
CA VAL A 144 18.78 2.40 13.31
C VAL A 144 19.94 3.34 13.64
N ASN A 145 19.95 3.97 14.82
CA ASN A 145 20.94 4.96 15.22
C ASN A 145 22.15 4.38 15.96
N ARG A 146 22.26 3.05 16.10
CA ARG A 146 23.44 2.42 16.75
C ARG A 146 24.76 2.74 16.04
N LYS A 147 24.70 3.05 14.73
CA LYS A 147 25.79 3.55 13.91
C LYS A 147 25.33 4.80 13.17
N LEU A 148 26.28 5.62 12.71
CA LEU A 148 25.97 6.73 11.85
C LEU A 148 25.55 6.22 10.47
N ASN A 149 24.46 6.76 9.95
CA ASN A 149 23.98 6.45 8.60
C ASN A 149 24.48 7.51 7.62
N SER A 150 24.92 7.07 6.43
CA SER A 150 25.30 8.01 5.36
C SER A 150 24.06 8.64 4.71
N HIS A 151 23.05 7.81 4.42
CA HIS A 151 21.86 8.24 3.71
C HIS A 151 20.59 7.69 4.36
N LEU A 152 19.52 8.49 4.31
CA LEU A 152 18.13 8.07 4.52
C LEU A 152 17.36 8.30 3.23
N LEU A 153 16.80 7.24 2.67
CA LEU A 153 15.91 7.30 1.51
C LEU A 153 14.47 7.04 1.95
N MET A 154 13.57 7.93 1.57
CA MET A 154 12.15 7.84 1.91
C MET A 154 11.28 8.33 0.76
N ARG A 155 10.29 7.52 0.39
CA ARG A 155 9.25 7.91 -0.57
C ARG A 155 7.91 8.18 0.11
N ASP A 156 7.67 7.53 1.20
CA ASP A 156 6.32 7.41 1.76
C ASP A 156 5.80 8.72 2.34
N SER A 157 4.56 8.97 2.03
CA SER A 157 3.77 10.09 2.48
C SER A 157 3.10 9.90 3.85
N ASN A 158 3.34 8.79 4.53
CA ASN A 158 2.71 8.51 5.82
C ASN A 158 3.24 9.43 6.92
N PRO A 159 2.37 10.09 7.71
CA PRO A 159 2.81 10.91 8.85
C PRO A 159 3.74 10.20 9.84
N TYR A 160 3.61 8.88 10.00
CA TYR A 160 4.50 8.08 10.83
C TYR A 160 5.94 8.07 10.29
N ALA A 161 6.11 7.92 8.98
CA ALA A 161 7.42 7.96 8.35
C ALA A 161 8.07 9.34 8.47
N ILE A 162 7.31 10.41 8.23
CA ILE A 162 7.79 11.79 8.40
C ILE A 162 8.18 12.05 9.86
N PHE A 163 7.41 11.56 10.81
CA PHE A 163 7.75 11.66 12.23
C PHE A 163 9.05 10.92 12.57
N LEU A 164 9.19 9.65 12.13
CA LEU A 164 10.40 8.86 12.38
C LEU A 164 11.65 9.48 11.74
N SER A 165 11.53 10.01 10.53
CA SER A 165 12.66 10.57 9.79
C SER A 165 13.40 11.69 10.52
N GLN A 166 12.71 12.41 11.42
CA GLN A 166 13.31 13.47 12.23
C GLN A 166 14.40 12.92 13.17
N TYR A 167 14.19 11.71 13.69
CA TYR A 167 15.03 11.10 14.71
C TYR A 167 16.01 10.05 14.16
N ILE A 168 15.90 9.70 12.88
CA ILE A 168 16.89 8.87 12.21
C ILE A 168 18.12 9.73 11.95
N ASN A 169 19.27 9.28 12.48
CA ASN A 169 20.52 9.97 12.31
C ASN A 169 21.18 9.57 11.00
N ALA A 170 21.14 10.45 10.00
CA ALA A 170 21.79 10.26 8.71
C ALA A 170 22.42 11.58 8.24
N LYS A 171 23.58 11.48 7.57
CA LYS A 171 24.29 12.65 7.02
C LYS A 171 23.44 13.36 5.98
N GLU A 172 22.85 12.59 5.08
CA GLU A 172 21.98 13.08 4.02
C GLU A 172 20.64 12.36 4.05
N LYS A 173 19.56 13.10 3.86
CA LYS A 173 18.20 12.59 3.92
C LYS A 173 17.42 13.05 2.70
N TYR A 174 16.84 12.10 1.97
CA TYR A 174 16.10 12.35 0.73
C TYR A 174 14.65 11.91 0.87
N PHE A 175 13.74 12.82 0.51
CA PHE A 175 12.31 12.55 0.51
C PHE A 175 11.70 12.93 -0.83
N PHE A 176 11.30 11.94 -1.61
CA PHE A 176 10.66 12.11 -2.91
C PHE A 176 9.23 11.59 -2.85
N SER A 177 8.27 12.41 -3.26
CA SER A 177 6.85 12.09 -3.16
C SER A 177 6.07 12.79 -4.26
N TYR A 178 4.85 12.33 -4.54
CA TYR A 178 3.92 12.98 -5.46
C TYR A 178 2.92 13.90 -4.76
N ASP A 179 2.94 13.99 -3.44
CA ASP A 179 1.94 14.72 -2.66
C ASP A 179 2.49 15.81 -1.74
N LEU A 180 3.73 16.24 -1.96
CA LEU A 180 4.36 17.28 -1.13
C LEU A 180 3.53 18.56 -1.03
N HIS A 181 2.88 18.96 -2.14
CA HIS A 181 2.08 20.18 -2.18
C HIS A 181 0.80 20.09 -1.34
N SER A 182 0.25 18.89 -1.16
CA SER A 182 -0.97 18.65 -0.39
C SER A 182 -0.73 18.47 1.12
N ARG A 183 0.54 18.50 1.56
CA ARG A 183 0.92 18.33 2.96
C ARG A 183 0.49 19.48 3.83
N CYS A 184 0.17 19.19 5.10
CA CYS A 184 -0.11 20.22 6.07
C CYS A 184 1.14 21.09 6.37
N PRO A 185 0.95 22.33 6.83
CA PRO A 185 2.07 23.24 7.11
C PRO A 185 3.14 22.67 8.04
N ASP A 186 2.72 21.92 9.06
CA ASP A 186 3.64 21.32 10.03
C ASP A 186 4.49 20.21 9.38
N GLU A 187 3.89 19.36 8.54
CA GLU A 187 4.64 18.34 7.79
C GLU A 187 5.64 18.98 6.83
N LYS A 188 5.23 20.03 6.10
CA LYS A 188 6.13 20.81 5.23
C LYS A 188 7.28 21.41 6.00
N LYS A 189 7.02 21.97 7.18
CA LYS A 189 8.07 22.52 8.04
C LYS A 189 9.06 21.45 8.49
N ILE A 190 8.57 20.27 8.87
CA ILE A 190 9.44 19.14 9.22
C ILE A 190 10.26 18.71 7.99
N ILE A 191 9.62 18.52 6.84
CA ILE A 191 10.29 18.10 5.61
C ILE A 191 11.40 19.08 5.26
N ASN A 192 11.11 20.38 5.21
CA ASN A 192 12.10 21.41 4.88
C ASN A 192 13.25 21.52 5.88
N LYS A 193 13.02 21.16 7.16
CA LYS A 193 14.04 21.21 8.21
C LYS A 193 14.91 19.95 8.23
N VAL A 194 14.35 18.80 7.89
CA VAL A 194 14.93 17.47 8.16
C VAL A 194 15.64 16.91 6.94
N PHE A 195 15.09 17.14 5.75
CA PHE A 195 15.61 16.53 4.54
C PHE A 195 16.61 17.43 3.83
N THR A 196 17.72 16.85 3.38
CA THR A 196 18.73 17.49 2.52
C THR A 196 18.12 17.89 1.20
N GLU A 197 17.27 17.02 0.64
CA GLU A 197 16.49 17.28 -0.56
C GLU A 197 15.10 16.67 -0.42
N SER A 198 14.10 17.43 -0.81
CA SER A 198 12.74 16.94 -1.02
C SER A 198 12.27 17.28 -2.42
N ARG A 199 11.68 16.31 -3.13
CA ARG A 199 11.21 16.50 -4.50
C ARG A 199 9.78 16.06 -4.65
N ASN A 200 8.97 16.92 -5.27
CA ASN A 200 7.59 16.57 -5.64
C ASN A 200 7.56 16.09 -7.08
N PHE A 201 7.02 14.91 -7.28
CA PHE A 201 6.79 14.32 -8.59
C PHE A 201 5.36 14.62 -9.06
N SER A 202 5.11 14.47 -10.34
CA SER A 202 3.76 14.50 -10.86
C SER A 202 2.92 13.39 -10.22
N GLN A 203 1.64 13.66 -10.01
CA GLN A 203 0.70 12.64 -9.53
C GLN A 203 0.50 11.49 -10.53
N SER A 204 0.91 11.69 -11.78
CA SER A 204 0.95 10.63 -12.79
C SER A 204 2.26 9.84 -12.79
N SER A 205 3.21 10.17 -11.90
CA SER A 205 4.49 9.45 -11.84
C SER A 205 4.31 8.09 -11.21
N PHE A 206 4.88 7.08 -11.85
CA PHE A 206 4.87 5.72 -11.37
C PHE A 206 5.74 5.56 -10.11
N ILE A 207 5.26 4.83 -9.10
CA ILE A 207 5.98 4.68 -7.82
C ILE A 207 7.41 4.16 -7.98
N PRO A 208 7.68 3.11 -8.77
CA PRO A 208 9.05 2.67 -9.03
C PRO A 208 9.95 3.73 -9.65
N ASP A 209 9.43 4.65 -10.49
CA ASP A 209 10.22 5.74 -11.06
C ASP A 209 10.64 6.76 -10.00
N ILE A 210 9.81 7.01 -9.02
CA ILE A 210 10.18 7.86 -7.87
C ILE A 210 11.34 7.22 -7.10
N TRP A 211 11.28 5.89 -6.87
CA TRP A 211 12.36 5.15 -6.24
C TRP A 211 13.62 5.12 -7.10
N LYS A 212 13.50 5.00 -8.44
CA LYS A 212 14.63 5.12 -9.36
C LYS A 212 15.40 6.42 -9.15
N GLU A 213 14.70 7.54 -9.01
CA GLU A 213 15.34 8.83 -8.73
C GLU A 213 15.96 8.90 -7.32
N LEU A 214 15.33 8.26 -6.33
CA LEU A 214 15.89 8.18 -4.98
C LEU A 214 17.19 7.38 -4.92
N VAL A 215 17.26 6.23 -5.59
CA VAL A 215 18.43 5.36 -5.53
C VAL A 215 19.64 5.93 -6.30
N LYS A 216 19.43 6.87 -7.22
CA LYS A 216 20.53 7.66 -7.82
C LYS A 216 21.31 8.46 -6.78
N LYS A 217 20.68 8.83 -5.65
CA LYS A 217 21.34 9.56 -4.56
C LYS A 217 22.40 8.75 -3.82
N ILE A 218 22.38 7.44 -3.96
CA ILE A 218 23.38 6.52 -3.40
C ILE A 218 24.34 5.99 -4.47
N GLY A 219 24.29 6.54 -5.69
CA GLY A 219 25.18 6.16 -6.80
C GLY A 219 24.73 4.98 -7.65
N LEU A 220 23.48 4.52 -7.50
CA LEU A 220 22.88 3.53 -8.40
C LEU A 220 22.26 4.26 -9.60
N LEU A 221 23.04 4.44 -10.67
CA LEU A 221 22.67 5.27 -11.82
C LEU A 221 21.93 4.50 -12.91
N ASP A 222 22.32 3.26 -13.14
CA ASP A 222 21.90 2.44 -14.29
C ASP A 222 20.77 1.46 -13.93
N TYR A 223 19.78 1.96 -13.18
CA TYR A 223 18.61 1.16 -12.86
C TYR A 223 17.48 1.41 -13.85
N GLU A 224 17.02 0.36 -14.51
CA GLU A 224 15.78 0.40 -15.29
C GLU A 224 14.59 0.02 -14.41
N THR A 225 13.53 0.81 -14.49
CA THR A 225 12.32 0.56 -13.72
C THR A 225 11.61 -0.67 -14.26
N LYS A 226 11.44 -1.67 -13.41
CA LYS A 226 10.65 -2.86 -13.70
C LYS A 226 9.93 -3.36 -12.44
N ILE A 227 8.84 -4.08 -12.64
CA ILE A 227 8.16 -4.86 -11.60
C ILE A 227 8.64 -6.29 -11.76
N GLY A 228 9.48 -6.74 -10.85
CA GLY A 228 10.01 -8.10 -10.92
C GLY A 228 8.93 -9.14 -10.69
N ARG A 229 8.99 -10.23 -11.44
CA ARG A 229 8.25 -11.43 -11.08
C ARG A 229 8.83 -12.01 -9.80
N ILE A 230 7.94 -12.54 -8.96
CA ILE A 230 8.31 -13.29 -7.77
C ILE A 230 8.16 -14.78 -8.02
N GLU A 231 9.15 -15.53 -7.58
CA GLU A 231 9.08 -16.99 -7.54
C GLU A 231 8.82 -17.43 -6.11
N LEU A 232 7.76 -18.19 -5.92
CA LEU A 232 7.46 -18.74 -4.61
C LEU A 232 8.39 -19.91 -4.32
N SER A 233 9.03 -19.93 -3.14
CA SER A 233 9.77 -21.09 -2.68
C SER A 233 8.86 -22.33 -2.60
N ASN A 234 9.44 -23.51 -2.81
CA ASN A 234 8.71 -24.78 -2.73
C ASN A 234 8.00 -24.97 -1.38
N ASP A 235 8.52 -24.37 -0.30
CA ASP A 235 7.88 -24.44 1.02
C ASP A 235 6.58 -23.63 1.12
N ILE A 236 6.50 -22.51 0.42
CA ILE A 236 5.25 -21.75 0.30
C ILE A 236 4.27 -22.51 -0.60
N CYS A 237 4.74 -23.30 -1.55
CA CYS A 237 3.91 -24.05 -2.48
C CYS A 237 3.34 -25.37 -1.93
N LYS A 238 3.73 -25.82 -0.69
CA LYS A 238 3.21 -27.06 -0.09
C LYS A 238 1.69 -26.99 0.13
N GLU A 239 1.05 -28.01 -0.39
CA GLU A 239 -0.37 -28.40 -0.35
C GLU A 239 -1.39 -27.46 0.35
N TYR A 240 -1.89 -26.50 -0.40
CA TYR A 240 -3.23 -25.96 -0.16
C TYR A 240 -4.16 -26.61 -1.22
N LYS A 241 -5.16 -27.37 -0.77
CA LYS A 241 -6.12 -28.02 -1.69
C LYS A 241 -6.99 -26.96 -2.37
N THR A 242 -6.63 -26.61 -3.58
CA THR A 242 -7.45 -25.78 -4.46
C THR A 242 -8.07 -26.67 -5.54
N PRO A 243 -9.21 -26.29 -6.13
CA PRO A 243 -9.68 -26.84 -7.37
C PRO A 243 -8.63 -26.70 -8.47
N ASP A 244 -8.69 -27.54 -9.49
CA ASP A 244 -7.78 -27.46 -10.64
C ASP A 244 -7.99 -26.19 -11.46
N LYS A 245 -9.26 -25.78 -11.62
CA LYS A 245 -9.65 -24.55 -12.32
C LYS A 245 -10.60 -23.74 -11.47
N TYR A 246 -10.28 -22.48 -11.24
CA TYR A 246 -11.18 -21.57 -10.52
C TYR A 246 -10.92 -20.10 -10.81
N PHE A 247 -11.97 -19.31 -10.62
CA PHE A 247 -11.91 -17.86 -10.51
C PHE A 247 -11.76 -17.46 -9.05
N LEU A 248 -10.84 -16.54 -8.77
CA LEU A 248 -10.70 -15.94 -7.46
C LEU A 248 -11.31 -14.53 -7.48
N ILE A 249 -12.36 -14.33 -6.68
CA ILE A 249 -13.02 -13.03 -6.58
C ILE A 249 -12.66 -12.36 -5.25
N MET A 250 -12.16 -11.13 -5.33
CA MET A 250 -11.74 -10.33 -4.18
C MET A 250 -12.35 -8.94 -4.24
N CYS A 251 -13.55 -8.79 -3.74
CA CYS A 251 -14.32 -7.56 -3.83
C CYS A 251 -14.12 -6.58 -2.65
N GLU A 252 -13.27 -6.94 -1.65
CA GLU A 252 -12.94 -6.10 -0.50
C GLU A 252 -11.68 -5.28 -0.73
N SER A 253 -11.75 -3.99 -0.42
CA SER A 253 -10.59 -3.09 -0.28
C SER A 253 -10.43 -2.64 1.18
N SER A 254 -9.35 -1.95 1.50
CA SER A 254 -9.12 -1.36 2.82
C SER A 254 -10.12 -0.24 3.18
N ASP A 255 -10.78 0.35 2.20
CA ASP A 255 -11.86 1.33 2.35
C ASP A 255 -13.13 0.80 1.67
N LEU A 256 -14.26 0.84 2.41
CA LEU A 256 -15.56 0.42 1.90
C LEU A 256 -15.94 1.12 0.57
N LYS A 257 -15.51 2.36 0.41
CA LYS A 257 -15.79 3.16 -0.79
C LYS A 257 -15.18 2.58 -2.07
N ARG A 258 -14.12 1.78 -1.94
CA ARG A 258 -13.44 1.10 -3.07
C ARG A 258 -13.90 -0.36 -3.25
N CYS A 259 -14.82 -0.83 -2.43
CA CYS A 259 -15.35 -2.17 -2.57
C CYS A 259 -16.35 -2.24 -3.71
N LEU A 260 -16.42 -3.39 -4.37
CA LEU A 260 -17.39 -3.65 -5.42
C LEU A 260 -18.82 -3.62 -4.87
N GLU A 261 -19.75 -3.03 -5.60
CA GLU A 261 -21.16 -3.09 -5.25
C GLU A 261 -21.69 -4.53 -5.27
N LEU A 262 -22.56 -4.86 -4.30
CA LEU A 262 -23.05 -6.23 -4.12
C LEU A 262 -23.86 -6.73 -5.32
N SER A 263 -24.56 -5.85 -6.03
CA SER A 263 -25.28 -6.17 -7.27
C SER A 263 -24.32 -6.60 -8.36
N LYS A 264 -23.25 -5.85 -8.58
CA LYS A 264 -22.20 -6.16 -9.57
C LYS A 264 -21.43 -7.42 -9.21
N PHE A 265 -21.14 -7.61 -7.91
CA PHE A 265 -20.53 -8.84 -7.41
C PHE A 265 -21.39 -10.06 -7.77
N LYS A 266 -22.73 -9.97 -7.55
CA LYS A 266 -23.65 -11.04 -7.92
C LYS A 266 -23.69 -11.26 -9.44
N SER A 267 -23.66 -10.20 -10.24
CA SER A 267 -23.62 -10.32 -11.72
C SER A 267 -22.37 -11.06 -12.20
N VAL A 268 -21.20 -10.78 -11.60
CA VAL A 268 -19.95 -11.52 -11.92
C VAL A 268 -20.09 -13.01 -11.60
N ILE A 269 -20.61 -13.37 -10.43
CA ILE A 269 -20.83 -14.79 -10.08
C ILE A 269 -21.76 -15.48 -11.08
N ASN A 270 -22.89 -14.83 -11.42
CA ASN A 270 -23.86 -15.41 -12.36
C ASN A 270 -23.27 -15.59 -13.76
N HIS A 271 -22.51 -14.61 -14.23
CA HIS A 271 -21.83 -14.70 -15.53
C HIS A 271 -20.86 -15.87 -15.59
N ILE A 272 -20.02 -16.04 -14.55
CA ILE A 272 -19.06 -17.14 -14.50
C ILE A 272 -19.78 -18.49 -14.48
N LYS A 273 -20.83 -18.63 -13.69
CA LYS A 273 -21.62 -19.87 -13.63
C LYS A 273 -22.27 -20.25 -14.97
N LEU A 274 -22.73 -19.26 -15.71
CA LEU A 274 -23.40 -19.48 -16.99
C LEU A 274 -22.40 -19.84 -18.12
N ASN A 275 -21.24 -19.17 -18.13
CA ASN A 275 -20.32 -19.27 -19.27
C ASN A 275 -19.10 -20.14 -19.00
N TYR A 276 -18.78 -20.45 -17.73
CA TYR A 276 -17.58 -21.19 -17.30
C TYR A 276 -17.94 -22.24 -16.25
N SER A 277 -18.87 -23.14 -16.60
CA SER A 277 -19.43 -24.14 -15.69
C SER A 277 -18.42 -25.18 -15.17
N ASP A 278 -17.28 -25.34 -15.84
CA ASP A 278 -16.16 -26.22 -15.47
C ASP A 278 -15.18 -25.54 -14.49
N TYR A 279 -15.40 -24.28 -14.14
CA TYR A 279 -14.60 -23.53 -13.16
C TYR A 279 -15.32 -23.39 -11.85
N GLU A 280 -14.62 -23.58 -10.75
CA GLU A 280 -15.12 -23.22 -9.42
C GLU A 280 -14.97 -21.72 -9.19
N ILE A 281 -15.79 -21.19 -8.28
CA ILE A 281 -15.69 -19.80 -7.83
C ILE A 281 -15.26 -19.81 -6.36
N ILE A 282 -14.15 -19.13 -6.09
CA ILE A 282 -13.67 -18.89 -4.72
C ILE A 282 -13.72 -17.39 -4.43
N VAL A 283 -14.42 -17.01 -3.36
CA VAL A 283 -14.44 -15.65 -2.85
C VAL A 283 -13.52 -15.57 -1.63
N CYS A 284 -12.49 -14.74 -1.69
CA CYS A 284 -11.53 -14.55 -0.60
C CYS A 284 -11.47 -13.10 -0.19
N MET A 285 -11.55 -12.83 1.12
CA MET A 285 -11.48 -11.48 1.69
C MET A 285 -10.87 -11.51 3.09
N THR A 286 -10.35 -10.36 3.54
CA THR A 286 -9.72 -10.24 4.87
C THR A 286 -10.72 -10.27 6.03
N GLY A 287 -11.98 -9.97 5.79
CA GLY A 287 -13.03 -9.90 6.82
C GLY A 287 -12.99 -8.62 7.67
N LYS A 288 -12.19 -7.62 7.31
CA LYS A 288 -12.06 -6.37 8.09
C LYS A 288 -13.31 -5.50 8.05
N LEU A 289 -13.99 -5.47 6.92
CA LEU A 289 -15.22 -4.69 6.71
C LEU A 289 -16.46 -5.52 7.10
N LYS A 290 -16.65 -5.78 8.38
CA LYS A 290 -17.63 -6.76 8.92
C LYS A 290 -19.00 -6.73 8.25
N LYS A 291 -19.63 -5.56 8.10
CA LYS A 291 -20.96 -5.45 7.49
C LYS A 291 -20.96 -5.84 6.02
N TYR A 292 -19.98 -5.35 5.25
CA TYR A 292 -19.83 -5.68 3.84
C TYR A 292 -19.56 -7.18 3.66
N CYS A 293 -18.62 -7.72 4.43
CA CYS A 293 -18.28 -9.13 4.41
C CYS A 293 -19.47 -10.03 4.76
N SER A 294 -20.31 -9.64 5.72
CA SER A 294 -21.54 -10.38 6.04
C SER A 294 -22.50 -10.44 4.85
N SER A 295 -22.70 -9.32 4.13
CA SER A 295 -23.55 -9.30 2.94
C SER A 295 -22.97 -10.15 1.80
N VAL A 296 -21.66 -10.10 1.59
CA VAL A 296 -20.96 -10.96 0.60
C VAL A 296 -21.13 -12.42 0.98
N LYS A 297 -20.97 -12.79 2.24
CA LYS A 297 -21.13 -14.16 2.73
C LYS A 297 -22.54 -14.69 2.44
N THR A 298 -23.57 -13.90 2.70
CA THR A 298 -24.95 -14.26 2.38
C THR A 298 -25.14 -14.53 0.88
N ILE A 299 -24.56 -13.70 0.01
CA ILE A 299 -24.61 -13.93 -1.45
C ILE A 299 -23.88 -15.23 -1.80
N CYS A 300 -22.69 -15.49 -1.24
CA CYS A 300 -21.97 -16.73 -1.48
C CYS A 300 -22.76 -17.98 -1.06
N GLU A 301 -23.45 -17.92 0.06
CA GLU A 301 -24.32 -19.01 0.54
C GLU A 301 -25.50 -19.24 -0.42
N LEU A 302 -26.20 -18.19 -0.83
CA LEU A 302 -27.31 -18.26 -1.78
C LEU A 302 -26.86 -18.80 -3.15
N GLU A 303 -25.72 -18.33 -3.61
CA GLU A 303 -25.13 -18.72 -4.90
C GLU A 303 -24.31 -20.02 -4.80
N LYS A 304 -24.20 -20.65 -3.63
CA LYS A 304 -23.43 -21.90 -3.41
C LYS A 304 -21.98 -21.83 -3.93
N VAL A 305 -21.29 -20.72 -3.69
CA VAL A 305 -19.89 -20.54 -4.04
C VAL A 305 -18.99 -20.61 -2.79
N LYS A 306 -17.74 -21.08 -2.97
CA LYS A 306 -16.80 -21.23 -1.87
C LYS A 306 -16.41 -19.86 -1.30
N CYS A 307 -16.56 -19.69 0.01
CA CYS A 307 -16.36 -18.42 0.70
C CYS A 307 -15.26 -18.55 1.76
N LEU A 308 -14.16 -17.80 1.60
CA LEU A 308 -12.97 -17.80 2.46
C LEU A 308 -12.76 -16.43 3.11
N ILE A 309 -13.78 -15.89 3.75
CA ILE A 309 -13.73 -14.58 4.40
C ILE A 309 -13.09 -14.69 5.79
N GLY A 310 -11.94 -14.07 5.99
CA GLY A 310 -11.21 -14.04 7.27
C GLY A 310 -10.66 -15.38 7.73
N SER A 311 -10.61 -16.38 6.85
CA SER A 311 -10.21 -17.76 7.17
C SER A 311 -8.89 -18.20 6.51
N THR A 312 -8.20 -17.30 5.80
CA THR A 312 -6.94 -17.59 5.14
C THR A 312 -5.77 -16.90 5.83
N THR A 313 -4.66 -17.61 5.98
CA THR A 313 -3.36 -16.99 6.28
C THR A 313 -2.84 -16.23 5.06
N PHE A 314 -1.77 -15.45 5.24
CA PHE A 314 -1.16 -14.73 4.12
C PHE A 314 -0.57 -15.71 3.09
N GLU A 315 0.05 -16.79 3.53
CA GLU A 315 0.63 -17.83 2.68
C GLU A 315 -0.44 -18.57 1.87
N GLU A 316 -1.55 -18.94 2.49
CA GLU A 316 -2.70 -19.55 1.80
C GLU A 316 -3.30 -18.61 0.78
N PHE A 317 -3.40 -17.33 1.12
CA PHE A 317 -3.85 -16.30 0.20
C PHE A 317 -2.93 -16.18 -1.04
N VAL A 318 -1.61 -16.17 -0.84
CA VAL A 318 -0.63 -16.14 -1.95
C VAL A 318 -0.78 -17.36 -2.85
N LYS A 319 -1.00 -18.55 -2.28
CA LYS A 319 -1.25 -19.79 -3.06
C LYS A 319 -2.54 -19.72 -3.85
N LEU A 320 -3.60 -19.19 -3.23
CA LEU A 320 -4.87 -18.98 -3.93
C LEU A 320 -4.69 -18.04 -5.13
N VAL A 321 -3.94 -16.95 -4.98
CA VAL A 321 -3.67 -16.04 -6.10
C VAL A 321 -2.81 -16.73 -7.15
N LYS A 322 -1.77 -17.47 -6.77
CA LYS A 322 -0.84 -18.12 -7.72
C LYS A 322 -1.51 -19.17 -8.62
N LYS A 323 -2.51 -19.87 -8.10
CA LYS A 323 -3.15 -21.01 -8.78
C LYS A 323 -4.45 -20.65 -9.49
N THR A 324 -4.98 -19.43 -9.29
CA THR A 324 -6.23 -19.05 -9.95
C THR A 324 -6.05 -18.87 -11.45
N SER A 325 -7.05 -19.27 -12.22
CA SER A 325 -7.09 -19.01 -13.65
C SER A 325 -7.26 -17.52 -13.96
N LEU A 326 -8.08 -16.82 -13.15
CA LEU A 326 -8.26 -15.38 -13.26
C LEU A 326 -8.58 -14.79 -11.90
N LEU A 327 -7.91 -13.70 -11.54
CA LEU A 327 -8.28 -12.87 -10.40
C LEU A 327 -9.24 -11.76 -10.85
N ILE A 328 -10.40 -11.65 -10.21
CA ILE A 328 -11.33 -10.53 -10.38
C ILE A 328 -11.37 -9.75 -9.08
N SER A 329 -10.95 -8.49 -9.11
CA SER A 329 -10.70 -7.73 -7.88
C SER A 329 -11.08 -6.26 -8.00
N CYS A 330 -11.39 -5.63 -6.87
CA CYS A 330 -11.29 -4.19 -6.77
C CYS A 330 -9.83 -3.77 -6.63
N ASP A 331 -9.55 -2.47 -6.87
CA ASP A 331 -8.21 -1.91 -6.74
C ASP A 331 -7.69 -2.04 -5.31
N SER A 332 -6.71 -2.93 -5.14
CA SER A 332 -6.07 -3.25 -3.86
C SER A 332 -4.79 -4.05 -4.10
N GLY A 333 -4.03 -4.33 -3.01
CA GLY A 333 -2.73 -5.02 -3.08
C GLY A 333 -2.72 -6.39 -3.75
N GLN A 334 -3.85 -7.09 -3.80
CA GLN A 334 -3.97 -8.40 -4.45
C GLN A 334 -3.77 -8.35 -5.96
N VAL A 335 -4.10 -7.25 -6.61
CA VAL A 335 -3.87 -7.05 -8.06
C VAL A 335 -2.38 -7.01 -8.35
N HIS A 336 -1.62 -6.29 -7.54
CA HIS A 336 -0.15 -6.24 -7.67
C HIS A 336 0.50 -7.58 -7.35
N LEU A 337 -0.09 -8.35 -6.42
CA LEU A 337 0.36 -9.71 -6.15
C LEU A 337 0.12 -10.62 -7.35
N ALA A 338 -1.05 -10.57 -7.97
CA ALA A 338 -1.34 -11.34 -9.18
C ALA A 338 -0.35 -11.00 -10.31
N ALA A 339 -0.12 -9.70 -10.57
CA ALA A 339 0.85 -9.26 -11.57
C ALA A 339 2.26 -9.78 -11.28
N ALA A 340 2.74 -9.67 -10.03
CA ALA A 340 4.05 -10.15 -9.63
C ALA A 340 4.18 -11.69 -9.73
N LEU A 341 3.08 -12.43 -9.53
CA LEU A 341 3.01 -13.88 -9.67
C LEU A 341 2.80 -14.35 -11.12
N GLY A 342 2.57 -13.44 -12.06
CA GLY A 342 2.26 -13.79 -13.44
C GLY A 342 0.85 -14.34 -13.64
N VAL A 343 -0.10 -13.89 -12.86
CA VAL A 343 -1.50 -14.34 -12.89
C VAL A 343 -2.37 -13.28 -13.57
N PRO A 344 -3.19 -13.63 -14.58
CA PRO A 344 -4.08 -12.69 -15.22
C PRO A 344 -5.11 -12.12 -14.23
N SER A 345 -5.44 -10.85 -14.38
CA SER A 345 -6.39 -10.20 -13.49
C SER A 345 -7.24 -9.14 -14.18
N VAL A 346 -8.47 -9.00 -13.70
CA VAL A 346 -9.40 -7.93 -14.05
C VAL A 346 -9.69 -7.10 -12.81
N THR A 347 -9.52 -5.79 -12.90
CA THR A 347 -9.60 -4.89 -11.75
C THR A 347 -10.64 -3.82 -11.99
N PHE A 348 -11.51 -3.64 -11.00
CA PHE A 348 -12.41 -2.48 -10.95
C PHE A 348 -11.68 -1.33 -10.28
N SER A 349 -11.50 -0.23 -10.97
CA SER A 349 -10.78 0.93 -10.44
C SER A 349 -11.64 2.17 -10.47
N ALA A 350 -11.62 2.92 -9.38
CA ALA A 350 -12.09 4.29 -9.38
C ALA A 350 -11.13 5.16 -10.19
N TYR A 351 -11.60 6.31 -10.65
CA TYR A 351 -10.89 7.18 -11.58
C TYR A 351 -9.52 7.69 -11.09
N TRP A 352 -9.29 7.76 -9.80
CA TRP A 352 -8.13 8.41 -9.18
C TRP A 352 -6.88 7.55 -9.01
N ASP A 353 -6.97 6.21 -9.18
CA ASP A 353 -5.86 5.29 -8.90
C ASP A 353 -4.97 4.97 -10.10
N GLY A 354 -5.35 5.40 -11.32
CA GLY A 354 -4.80 4.91 -12.56
C GLY A 354 -3.27 4.99 -12.70
N PRO A 355 -2.68 6.17 -12.85
CA PRO A 355 -1.29 6.25 -13.34
C PRO A 355 -0.22 5.83 -12.33
N HIS A 356 -0.50 5.91 -11.02
CA HIS A 356 0.49 5.59 -9.99
C HIS A 356 0.70 4.11 -9.78
N PHE A 357 -0.39 3.36 -9.87
CA PHE A 357 -0.43 1.97 -9.47
C PHE A 357 -0.57 1.02 -10.66
N PHE A 358 -1.07 1.51 -11.79
CA PHE A 358 -1.39 0.67 -12.95
C PHE A 358 -0.73 1.04 -14.28
N PRO A 359 0.42 1.67 -14.36
CA PRO A 359 1.13 1.81 -15.63
C PRO A 359 1.97 0.56 -15.89
N TYR A 360 1.38 -0.61 -15.85
CA TYR A 360 2.05 -1.85 -16.29
C TYR A 360 2.35 -1.85 -17.81
N LYS A 361 2.48 -0.67 -18.41
CA LYS A 361 2.64 -0.46 -19.84
C LYS A 361 4.04 -0.71 -20.39
N PHE A 362 5.01 -0.87 -19.50
CA PHE A 362 6.39 -0.98 -19.91
C PHE A 362 6.85 -2.40 -19.67
N ASP A 363 7.70 -2.94 -20.48
CA ASP A 363 8.48 -4.18 -20.46
C ASP A 363 8.71 -4.88 -19.10
N VAL A 364 7.95 -4.45 -18.15
CA VAL A 364 8.00 -4.69 -16.74
C VAL A 364 7.36 -6.01 -16.39
N VAL A 365 6.32 -6.37 -17.10
CA VAL A 365 5.70 -7.70 -17.04
C VAL A 365 5.98 -8.36 -18.36
N ARG A 366 6.81 -9.39 -18.36
CA ARG A 366 7.28 -10.06 -19.58
C ARG A 366 6.17 -10.69 -20.42
N ASP A 367 5.00 -10.94 -19.82
CA ASP A 367 3.84 -11.48 -20.51
C ASP A 367 2.70 -10.45 -20.43
N GLU A 368 2.26 -9.96 -21.57
CA GLU A 368 1.10 -9.06 -21.68
C GLU A 368 -0.16 -9.63 -21.01
N GLU A 369 -0.27 -10.96 -20.94
CA GLU A 369 -1.37 -11.69 -20.32
C GLU A 369 -1.49 -11.44 -18.80
N CYS A 370 -0.37 -11.17 -18.14
CA CYS A 370 -0.30 -10.94 -16.70
C CYS A 370 -0.50 -9.46 -16.31
N ILE A 371 -0.65 -8.58 -17.30
CA ILE A 371 -0.94 -7.17 -17.03
C ILE A 371 -2.37 -7.05 -16.51
N PRO A 372 -2.58 -6.46 -15.31
CA PRO A 372 -3.92 -6.19 -14.82
C PRO A 372 -4.71 -5.35 -15.80
N GLU A 373 -5.85 -5.83 -16.24
CA GLU A 373 -6.74 -5.05 -17.08
C GLU A 373 -7.70 -4.26 -16.18
N ASN A 374 -7.53 -2.94 -16.20
CA ASN A 374 -8.34 -2.05 -15.39
C ASN A 374 -9.59 -1.63 -16.15
N VAL A 375 -10.73 -1.86 -15.54
CA VAL A 375 -12.01 -1.34 -16.02
C VAL A 375 -12.33 -0.08 -15.23
N TYR A 376 -12.37 1.01 -15.94
CA TYR A 376 -12.68 2.33 -15.40
C TYR A 376 -14.10 2.76 -15.76
N PRO A 377 -14.67 3.73 -15.01
CA PRO A 377 -15.87 4.42 -15.44
C PRO A 377 -15.69 5.00 -16.86
N ARG A 378 -16.73 4.99 -17.67
CA ARG A 378 -16.68 5.44 -19.08
C ARG A 378 -16.19 6.88 -19.26
N PHE A 379 -16.33 7.72 -18.25
CA PHE A 379 -15.91 9.13 -18.27
C PHE A 379 -14.47 9.28 -17.78
N ARG A 380 -13.50 9.18 -18.67
CA ARG A 380 -12.08 9.00 -18.35
C ARG A 380 -11.28 10.27 -18.07
N ARG A 381 -11.81 11.48 -18.24
CA ARG A 381 -11.02 12.71 -18.11
C ARG A 381 -11.24 13.46 -16.81
N GLU A 382 -12.46 13.53 -16.36
CA GLU A 382 -12.87 14.18 -15.12
C GLU A 382 -13.97 13.38 -14.47
N CYS A 383 -13.96 13.28 -13.16
CA CYS A 383 -15.07 12.66 -12.47
C CYS A 383 -16.32 13.54 -12.64
N GLN A 384 -17.35 13.01 -13.29
CA GLN A 384 -18.61 13.76 -13.52
C GLN A 384 -19.29 14.25 -12.24
N TYR A 385 -18.92 13.69 -11.08
CA TYR A 385 -19.52 14.00 -9.80
C TYR A 385 -18.76 15.07 -9.02
N CYS A 386 -17.44 15.14 -9.12
CA CYS A 386 -16.62 16.10 -8.38
C CYS A 386 -15.81 17.04 -9.27
N GLY A 387 -15.85 16.86 -10.59
CA GLY A 387 -15.08 17.67 -11.55
C GLY A 387 -13.57 17.52 -11.40
N GLU A 388 -13.14 16.58 -10.56
CA GLU A 388 -11.75 16.39 -10.20
C GLU A 388 -11.20 15.19 -10.96
N GLY A 389 -10.25 15.42 -11.85
CA GLY A 389 -9.49 14.36 -12.52
C GLY A 389 -8.52 13.68 -11.56
N THR A 390 -7.78 12.71 -12.08
CA THR A 390 -6.73 11.95 -11.39
C THR A 390 -5.62 12.80 -10.77
N THR A 391 -5.62 14.10 -11.03
CA THR A 391 -4.57 15.04 -10.62
C THR A 391 -4.75 15.60 -9.22
N LEU A 392 -5.91 15.43 -8.59
CA LEU A 392 -6.15 15.94 -7.25
C LEU A 392 -5.95 14.84 -6.23
N GLY A 393 -4.69 14.74 -5.85
CA GLY A 393 -4.20 13.86 -4.84
C GLY A 393 -5.12 13.71 -3.66
N TYR A 394 -5.23 12.49 -3.25
CA TYR A 394 -5.58 12.02 -1.92
C TYR A 394 -6.59 12.86 -1.14
N PHE A 395 -7.81 12.37 -1.03
CA PHE A 395 -8.74 12.70 0.06
C PHE A 395 -9.33 14.10 0.13
N LYS A 396 -9.38 14.86 -0.90
CA LYS A 396 -10.52 15.75 -0.97
C LYS A 396 -11.71 14.85 -1.21
N GLU A 397 -12.42 14.65 -0.14
CA GLU A 397 -13.60 13.83 0.00
C GLU A 397 -14.35 13.76 -1.33
N CYS A 398 -14.31 12.62 -2.00
CA CYS A 398 -15.37 12.32 -2.95
C CYS A 398 -16.65 12.38 -2.13
N ARG A 399 -17.31 13.52 -2.15
CA ARG A 399 -18.49 13.83 -1.32
C ARG A 399 -19.72 13.11 -1.80
N LYS A 400 -19.67 12.59 -3.03
CA LYS A 400 -20.78 11.90 -3.63
C LYS A 400 -20.60 10.41 -3.43
N GLN A 401 -21.32 9.90 -2.47
CA GLN A 401 -21.48 8.47 -2.20
C GLN A 401 -22.83 8.04 -2.74
N THR A 402 -22.97 6.76 -3.06
CA THR A 402 -24.29 6.17 -3.30
C THR A 402 -25.21 6.47 -2.11
N ASP A 403 -26.52 6.53 -2.30
CA ASP A 403 -27.53 6.80 -1.27
C ASP A 403 -27.39 5.88 -0.04
N GLN A 404 -26.72 4.75 -0.21
CA GLN A 404 -26.38 3.84 0.88
C GLN A 404 -25.05 4.18 1.56
N GLY A 405 -24.33 5.26 1.18
CA GLY A 405 -23.10 5.73 1.78
C GLY A 405 -21.90 4.78 1.63
N LYS A 406 -21.91 3.85 0.68
CA LYS A 406 -21.06 2.67 0.69
C LYS A 406 -20.00 2.60 -0.41
N CYS A 407 -20.17 3.32 -1.52
CA CYS A 407 -19.27 3.26 -2.65
C CYS A 407 -18.98 4.66 -3.20
N PHE A 408 -17.85 4.85 -3.88
CA PHE A 408 -17.66 6.02 -4.73
C PHE A 408 -18.65 5.94 -5.90
N LEU A 409 -19.35 7.04 -6.19
CA LEU A 409 -20.26 7.07 -7.32
C LEU A 409 -19.55 6.76 -8.64
N CYS A 410 -18.31 7.24 -8.80
CA CYS A 410 -17.53 6.93 -9.99
C CYS A 410 -17.18 5.44 -10.13
N LEU A 411 -17.10 4.69 -9.03
CA LEU A 411 -16.93 3.24 -9.08
C LEU A 411 -18.26 2.53 -9.39
N SER A 412 -19.38 3.11 -8.93
CA SER A 412 -20.73 2.65 -9.33
C SER A 412 -20.99 2.78 -10.82
N ASP A 413 -20.32 3.75 -11.48
CA ASP A 413 -20.49 3.98 -12.92
C ASP A 413 -19.66 3.03 -13.80
N VAL A 414 -18.85 2.16 -13.22
CA VAL A 414 -18.22 1.07 -13.98
C VAL A 414 -19.34 0.15 -14.48
N GLU A 415 -19.54 0.11 -15.77
CA GLU A 415 -20.55 -0.77 -16.37
C GLU A 415 -20.14 -2.22 -16.17
N ILE A 416 -21.07 -3.03 -15.69
CA ILE A 416 -20.76 -4.44 -15.40
C ILE A 416 -20.47 -5.21 -16.68
N GLU A 417 -21.12 -4.88 -17.77
CA GLU A 417 -20.93 -5.46 -19.10
C GLU A 417 -19.50 -5.24 -19.60
N ASP A 418 -18.92 -4.07 -19.36
CA ASP A 418 -17.51 -3.79 -19.73
C ASP A 418 -16.57 -4.71 -18.97
N VAL A 419 -16.87 -5.01 -17.71
CA VAL A 419 -16.10 -5.94 -16.89
C VAL A 419 -16.22 -7.37 -17.38
N LEU A 420 -17.45 -7.82 -17.64
CA LEU A 420 -17.72 -9.19 -18.10
C LEU A 420 -17.06 -9.45 -19.46
N ASN A 421 -17.13 -8.48 -20.38
CA ASN A 421 -16.43 -8.54 -21.67
C ASN A 421 -14.89 -8.67 -21.51
N VAL A 422 -14.32 -8.00 -20.51
CA VAL A 422 -12.88 -8.10 -20.21
C VAL A 422 -12.55 -9.47 -19.61
N VAL A 423 -13.40 -10.01 -18.75
CA VAL A 423 -13.27 -11.38 -18.22
C VAL A 423 -13.25 -12.38 -19.37
N ASP A 424 -14.22 -12.32 -20.28
CA ASP A 424 -14.31 -13.23 -21.43
C ASP A 424 -13.10 -13.09 -22.34
N LYS A 425 -12.63 -11.88 -22.63
CA LYS A 425 -11.43 -11.64 -23.42
C LYS A 425 -10.17 -12.23 -22.79
N LYS A 426 -10.04 -12.18 -21.46
CA LYS A 426 -8.89 -12.77 -20.75
C LYS A 426 -8.95 -14.29 -20.80
N MET A 427 -10.12 -14.87 -20.62
CA MET A 427 -10.32 -16.31 -20.64
C MET A 427 -10.17 -16.92 -22.05
N CYS A 428 -10.57 -16.22 -23.11
CA CYS A 428 -10.41 -16.67 -24.50
C CYS A 428 -8.94 -16.70 -24.98
N LYS A 429 -8.02 -16.01 -24.29
CA LYS A 429 -6.59 -16.06 -24.61
C LYS A 429 -5.88 -17.30 -24.04
N GLU A 430 -6.54 -18.07 -23.19
CA GLU A 430 -6.02 -19.29 -22.59
C GLU A 430 -6.32 -20.55 -23.43
N ILE A 431 -7.03 -20.41 -24.58
CA ILE A 431 -7.31 -21.49 -25.54
C ILE A 431 -6.43 -21.31 -26.76
#